data_f44ec6600c38f0020b6b795dd984a33c
#
_entry.id   f44ec6600c38f0020b6b795dd984a33c
#
_cell.length_a   1.000
_cell.length_b   1.000
_cell.length_c   1.000
_cell.angle_alpha   90.00
_cell.angle_beta   90.00
_cell.angle_gamma   90.00
#
_symmetry.space_group_name_H-M   'P 1'
#
loop_
_entity.id
_entity.type
_entity.pdbx_description
1 polymer ?
#
loop_
_entity_poly.entity_id
_entity_poly.type
_entity_poly.pdbx_seq_one_letter_code
_entity_poly.pdbx_strand_id
1 'polypeptide(L)'
;MVMDMSLLEIRGLETEFQTEQGVVKALRGIDYTVDKGEVLGIVGESGSGKSVGMLSLMGLLAPNGTVTAGEMIFDGEDISPVKYKTKKEKKEYEKKMNAIRGNDISMIFQDPMSYLNPIVTIEKQMTEGIRAHDKCSKQEARERAIELMKM
;
A
#
# COMPACT_ATOMS: atom_id res chain seq x y z
N MET A 1 -4.26 -27.20 17.40
CA MET A 1 -3.56 -25.95 17.76
C MET A 1 -3.56 -25.12 16.48
N VAL A 2 -4.57 -24.26 16.33
CA VAL A 2 -4.64 -23.31 15.19
C VAL A 2 -3.52 -22.33 15.46
N MET A 3 -2.45 -22.32 14.67
CA MET A 3 -1.53 -21.21 14.66
C MET A 3 -2.33 -19.99 14.22
N ASP A 4 -2.59 -19.10 15.14
CA ASP A 4 -3.17 -17.79 14.86
C ASP A 4 -2.09 -17.04 14.10
N MET A 5 -2.19 -17.07 12.78
CA MET A 5 -1.23 -16.39 11.91
C MET A 5 -1.59 -14.91 11.93
N SER A 6 -0.61 -14.05 12.24
CA SER A 6 -0.79 -12.61 12.18
C SER A 6 -1.29 -12.18 10.79
N LEU A 7 -2.14 -11.17 10.74
CA LEU A 7 -2.67 -10.63 9.48
C LEU A 7 -1.55 -9.97 8.66
N LEU A 8 -0.65 -9.27 9.33
CA LEU A 8 0.50 -8.62 8.72
C LEU A 8 1.76 -8.88 9.55
N GLU A 9 2.83 -9.28 8.88
CA GLU A 9 4.16 -9.40 9.47
C GLU A 9 5.18 -8.63 8.64
N ILE A 10 5.91 -7.75 9.28
CA ILE A 10 7.03 -7.02 8.72
C ILE A 10 8.29 -7.44 9.47
N ARG A 11 9.31 -7.87 8.74
CA ARG A 11 10.57 -8.35 9.31
C ARG A 11 11.76 -7.72 8.62
N GLY A 12 12.58 -7.02 9.38
CA GLY A 12 13.84 -6.42 8.90
C GLY A 12 13.65 -5.48 7.70
N LEU A 13 12.54 -4.74 7.63
CA LEU A 13 12.23 -3.91 6.46
C LEU A 13 13.20 -2.73 6.35
N GLU A 14 13.93 -2.66 5.23
CA GLU A 14 14.81 -1.56 4.87
C GLU A 14 14.34 -0.87 3.60
N THR A 15 14.41 0.46 3.61
CA THR A 15 14.03 1.29 2.45
C THR A 15 15.02 2.43 2.28
N GLU A 16 15.46 2.62 1.05
CA GLU A 16 16.43 3.65 0.66
C GLU A 16 15.88 4.54 -0.45
N PHE A 17 16.31 5.80 -0.45
CA PHE A 17 16.04 6.77 -1.50
C PHE A 17 17.34 7.24 -2.14
N GLN A 18 17.37 7.22 -3.47
CA GLN A 18 18.44 7.83 -4.25
C GLN A 18 18.18 9.34 -4.34
N THR A 19 19.12 10.15 -3.86
CA THR A 19 19.05 11.62 -3.93
C THR A 19 20.29 12.17 -4.61
N GLU A 20 20.27 13.44 -4.98
CA GLU A 20 21.44 14.13 -5.54
C GLU A 20 22.64 14.16 -4.58
N GLN A 21 22.37 14.10 -3.28
CA GLN A 21 23.38 14.11 -2.21
C GLN A 21 23.83 12.69 -1.81
N GLY A 22 23.29 11.65 -2.44
CA GLY A 22 23.62 10.26 -2.16
C GLY A 22 22.42 9.45 -1.69
N VAL A 23 22.68 8.27 -1.12
CA VAL A 23 21.66 7.35 -0.62
C VAL A 23 21.19 7.71 0.77
N VAL A 24 19.90 7.89 0.94
CA VAL A 24 19.26 8.11 2.24
C VAL A 24 18.55 6.84 2.69
N LYS A 25 18.98 6.24 3.79
CA LYS A 25 18.32 5.10 4.44
C LYS A 25 17.15 5.61 5.30
N ALA A 26 15.94 5.48 4.78
CA ALA A 26 14.73 5.92 5.47
C ALA A 26 14.22 4.89 6.49
N LEU A 27 14.35 3.59 6.18
CA LEU A 27 14.10 2.49 7.11
C LEU A 27 15.36 1.65 7.24
N ARG A 28 15.65 1.19 8.46
CA ARG A 28 16.91 0.52 8.83
C ARG A 28 16.66 -0.80 9.55
N GLY A 29 15.77 -1.63 9.02
CA GLY A 29 15.41 -2.91 9.61
C GLY A 29 14.34 -2.75 10.70
N ILE A 30 13.09 -2.47 10.29
CA ILE A 30 11.96 -2.39 11.22
C ILE A 30 11.19 -3.71 11.22
N ASP A 31 10.70 -4.05 12.41
CA ASP A 31 9.92 -5.26 12.65
C ASP A 31 8.63 -4.90 13.38
N TYR A 32 7.49 -5.42 12.92
CA TYR A 32 6.22 -5.38 13.63
C TYR A 32 5.24 -6.40 13.07
N THR A 33 4.26 -6.76 13.87
CA THR A 33 3.15 -7.64 13.49
C THR A 33 1.83 -6.95 13.79
N VAL A 34 0.78 -7.34 13.06
CA VAL A 34 -0.60 -6.91 13.30
C VAL A 34 -1.50 -8.13 13.19
N ASP A 35 -2.24 -8.44 14.25
CA ASP A 35 -3.18 -9.53 14.28
C ASP A 35 -4.56 -9.12 13.71
N LYS A 36 -5.39 -10.10 13.38
CA LYS A 36 -6.77 -9.83 12.91
C LYS A 36 -7.57 -9.12 14.01
N GLY A 37 -8.10 -7.94 13.66
CA GLY A 37 -8.87 -7.10 14.58
C GLY A 37 -8.03 -6.22 15.52
N GLU A 38 -6.72 -6.25 15.38
CA GLU A 38 -5.80 -5.41 16.16
C GLU A 38 -5.71 -3.99 15.58
N VAL A 39 -5.42 -3.03 16.47
CA VAL A 39 -5.07 -1.65 16.12
C VAL A 39 -3.66 -1.36 16.58
N LEU A 40 -2.72 -1.22 15.65
CA LEU A 40 -1.33 -0.88 15.92
C LEU A 40 -1.10 0.63 15.75
N GLY A 41 -0.62 1.29 16.80
CA GLY A 41 -0.22 2.70 16.76
C GLY A 41 1.29 2.84 16.51
N ILE A 42 1.67 3.51 15.41
CA ILE A 42 3.09 3.84 15.12
C ILE A 42 3.32 5.31 15.38
N VAL A 43 4.11 5.62 16.40
CA VAL A 43 4.43 6.99 16.83
C VAL A 43 5.90 7.33 16.59
N GLY A 44 6.21 8.60 16.46
CA GLY A 44 7.56 9.08 16.24
C GLY A 44 7.57 10.51 15.68
N GLU A 45 8.72 11.14 15.66
CA GLU A 45 8.93 12.50 15.13
C GLU A 45 8.67 12.60 13.62
N SER A 46 8.51 13.82 13.12
CA SER A 46 8.47 14.06 11.67
C SER A 46 9.77 13.59 11.03
N GLY A 47 9.67 12.90 9.88
CA GLY A 47 10.83 12.32 9.20
C GLY A 47 11.35 10.98 9.76
N SER A 48 10.75 10.43 10.82
CA SER A 48 11.19 9.13 11.40
C SER A 48 10.87 7.89 10.57
N GLY A 49 10.32 8.04 9.36
CA GLY A 49 10.07 6.92 8.45
C GLY A 49 8.66 6.31 8.51
N LYS A 50 7.75 6.78 9.39
CA LYS A 50 6.38 6.20 9.54
C LYS A 50 5.64 6.06 8.21
N SER A 51 5.51 7.16 7.48
CA SER A 51 4.84 7.15 6.16
C SER A 51 5.59 6.31 5.13
N VAL A 52 6.93 6.29 5.20
CA VAL A 52 7.75 5.45 4.31
C VAL A 52 7.47 3.97 4.56
N GLY A 53 7.28 3.55 5.81
CA GLY A 53 6.89 2.18 6.15
C GLY A 53 5.57 1.78 5.49
N MET A 54 4.55 2.62 5.60
CA MET A 54 3.25 2.38 4.97
C MET A 54 3.32 2.39 3.43
N LEU A 55 4.05 3.36 2.85
CA LEU A 55 4.25 3.41 1.39
C LEU A 55 5.07 2.22 0.87
N SER A 56 6.04 1.72 1.65
CA SER A 56 6.78 0.50 1.31
C SER A 56 5.87 -0.72 1.28
N LEU A 57 5.02 -0.89 2.31
CA LEU A 57 4.03 -1.96 2.38
C LEU A 57 3.07 -1.94 1.18
N MET A 58 2.59 -0.76 0.84
CA MET A 58 1.66 -0.57 -0.29
C MET A 58 2.35 -0.63 -1.67
N GLY A 59 3.69 -0.68 -1.74
CA GLY A 59 4.43 -0.58 -3.00
C GLY A 59 4.20 0.76 -3.73
N LEU A 60 4.03 1.84 -2.96
CA LEU A 60 3.73 3.20 -3.45
C LEU A 60 4.86 4.20 -3.17
N LEU A 61 6.09 3.71 -3.07
CA LEU A 61 7.26 4.58 -2.94
C LEU A 61 7.42 5.47 -4.18
N ALA A 62 7.98 6.66 -3.96
CA ALA A 62 8.41 7.52 -5.07
C ALA A 62 9.41 6.79 -5.99
N PRO A 63 9.56 7.20 -7.27
CA PRO A 63 10.41 6.49 -8.23
C PRO A 63 11.87 6.32 -7.83
N ASN A 64 12.38 7.19 -6.97
CA ASN A 64 13.73 7.13 -6.42
C ASN A 64 13.83 6.32 -5.11
N GLY A 65 12.70 5.79 -4.60
CA GLY A 65 12.65 4.95 -3.40
C GLY A 65 12.65 3.46 -3.75
N THR A 66 13.33 2.66 -2.95
CA THR A 66 13.43 1.21 -3.14
C THR A 66 13.46 0.49 -1.80
N VAL A 67 12.66 -0.57 -1.66
CA VAL A 67 12.82 -1.54 -0.56
C VAL A 67 14.04 -2.39 -0.88
N THR A 68 15.05 -2.34 -0.02
CA THR A 68 16.35 -2.99 -0.23
C THR A 68 16.49 -4.32 0.50
N ALA A 69 15.77 -4.49 1.62
CA ALA A 69 15.77 -5.72 2.41
C ALA A 69 14.46 -5.88 3.19
N GLY A 70 14.28 -7.05 3.76
CA GLY A 70 13.19 -7.41 4.64
C GLY A 70 12.11 -8.25 3.97
N GLU A 71 11.20 -8.73 4.82
CA GLU A 71 10.03 -9.52 4.42
C GLU A 71 8.76 -8.80 4.83
N MET A 72 7.75 -8.88 3.98
CA MET A 72 6.40 -8.40 4.21
C MET A 72 5.43 -9.53 3.90
N ILE A 73 4.76 -10.06 4.92
CA ILE A 73 3.80 -11.17 4.79
C ILE A 73 2.42 -10.65 5.16
N PHE A 74 1.48 -10.76 4.25
CA PHE A 74 0.08 -10.35 4.43
C PHE A 74 -0.84 -11.56 4.26
N ASP A 75 -1.64 -11.86 5.27
CA ASP A 75 -2.54 -13.03 5.37
C ASP A 75 -1.86 -14.34 4.93
N GLY A 76 -0.60 -14.53 5.37
CA GLY A 76 0.25 -15.68 5.06
C GLY A 76 0.93 -15.63 3.68
N GLU A 77 0.69 -14.61 2.87
CA GLU A 77 1.28 -14.46 1.53
C GLU A 77 2.40 -13.41 1.53
N ASP A 78 3.55 -13.79 0.97
CA ASP A 78 4.70 -12.88 0.84
C ASP A 78 4.45 -11.84 -0.26
N ILE A 79 4.43 -10.58 0.14
CA ILE A 79 4.27 -9.40 -0.74
C ILE A 79 5.54 -8.53 -0.82
N SER A 80 6.71 -9.08 -0.48
CA SER A 80 7.98 -8.35 -0.46
C SER A 80 8.49 -8.06 -1.88
N PRO A 81 8.74 -6.80 -2.27
CA PRO A 81 9.21 -6.47 -3.62
C PRO A 81 10.65 -6.90 -3.90
N VAL A 82 11.46 -7.12 -2.88
CA VAL A 82 12.89 -7.48 -3.01
C VAL A 82 13.14 -8.77 -3.79
N LYS A 83 12.15 -9.65 -3.88
CA LYS A 83 12.22 -10.92 -4.60
C LYS A 83 12.06 -10.77 -6.12
N TYR A 84 11.50 -9.66 -6.58
CA TYR A 84 11.14 -9.42 -7.98
C TYR A 84 12.21 -8.56 -8.67
N LYS A 85 13.21 -9.21 -9.28
CA LYS A 85 14.40 -8.54 -9.85
C LYS A 85 14.28 -8.22 -11.33
N THR A 86 13.64 -9.10 -12.11
CA THR A 86 13.49 -8.93 -13.56
C THR A 86 12.26 -8.09 -13.92
N LYS A 87 12.22 -7.53 -15.13
CA LYS A 87 11.05 -6.78 -15.64
C LYS A 87 9.76 -7.63 -15.62
N LYS A 88 9.87 -8.94 -15.91
CA LYS A 88 8.72 -9.87 -15.89
C LYS A 88 8.21 -10.04 -14.46
N GLU A 89 9.10 -10.33 -13.53
CA GLU A 89 8.76 -10.50 -12.11
C GLU A 89 8.16 -9.22 -11.52
N LYS A 90 8.72 -8.05 -11.83
CA LYS A 90 8.16 -6.76 -11.39
C LYS A 90 6.73 -6.55 -11.90
N LYS A 91 6.43 -6.98 -13.13
CA LYS A 91 5.06 -6.91 -13.65
C LYS A 91 4.12 -7.89 -12.94
N GLU A 92 4.61 -9.05 -12.54
CA GLU A 92 3.87 -10.01 -11.72
C GLU A 92 3.59 -9.45 -10.32
N TYR A 93 4.59 -8.82 -9.70
CA TYR A 93 4.44 -8.11 -8.45
C TYR A 93 3.38 -7.00 -8.52
N GLU A 94 3.44 -6.13 -9.53
CA GLU A 94 2.43 -5.09 -9.71
C GLU A 94 1.02 -5.65 -9.91
N LYS A 95 0.88 -6.73 -10.66
CA LYS A 95 -0.41 -7.42 -10.82
C LYS A 95 -0.94 -7.94 -9.49
N LYS A 96 -0.06 -8.53 -8.65
CA LYS A 96 -0.39 -9.00 -7.32
C LYS A 96 -0.81 -7.85 -6.41
N MET A 97 -0.01 -6.79 -6.34
CA MET A 97 -0.30 -5.62 -5.52
C MET A 97 -1.58 -4.90 -5.94
N ASN A 98 -1.87 -4.84 -7.24
CA ASN A 98 -3.11 -4.24 -7.74
C ASN A 98 -4.37 -5.05 -7.36
N ALA A 99 -4.26 -6.34 -7.09
CA ALA A 99 -5.36 -7.13 -6.57
C ALA A 99 -5.60 -6.88 -5.06
N ILE A 100 -4.53 -6.60 -4.31
CA ILE A 100 -4.55 -6.36 -2.86
C ILE A 100 -4.95 -4.93 -2.53
N ARG A 101 -4.38 -3.94 -3.24
CA ARG A 101 -4.64 -2.51 -3.01
C ARG A 101 -6.11 -2.17 -3.24
N GLY A 102 -6.73 -1.53 -2.26
CA GLY A 102 -8.13 -1.10 -2.30
C GLY A 102 -9.15 -2.21 -2.08
N ASN A 103 -8.75 -3.48 -2.12
CA ASN A 103 -9.59 -4.63 -1.82
C ASN A 103 -9.29 -5.17 -0.42
N ASP A 104 -8.06 -5.61 -0.18
CA ASP A 104 -7.63 -6.25 1.07
C ASP A 104 -6.90 -5.26 1.99
N ILE A 105 -6.13 -4.33 1.41
CA ILE A 105 -5.44 -3.26 2.15
C ILE A 105 -5.81 -1.91 1.53
N SER A 106 -6.28 -0.98 2.36
CA SER A 106 -6.57 0.40 2.00
C SER A 106 -5.67 1.37 2.76
N MET A 107 -5.46 2.56 2.20
CA MET A 107 -4.67 3.61 2.82
C MET A 107 -5.40 4.95 2.76
N ILE A 108 -5.45 5.65 3.90
CA ILE A 108 -5.89 7.04 3.96
C ILE A 108 -4.65 7.92 4.06
N PHE A 109 -4.46 8.81 3.10
CA PHE A 109 -3.35 9.75 3.08
C PHE A 109 -3.57 10.92 4.05
N GLN A 110 -2.48 11.52 4.50
CA GLN A 110 -2.51 12.59 5.50
C GLN A 110 -3.29 13.84 5.06
N ASP A 111 -3.29 14.13 3.77
CA ASP A 111 -4.11 15.20 3.16
C ASP A 111 -4.90 14.62 1.97
N PRO A 112 -6.06 14.00 2.22
CA PRO A 112 -6.81 13.30 1.19
C PRO A 112 -7.29 14.21 0.06
N MET A 113 -7.46 15.51 0.31
CA MET A 113 -7.90 16.46 -0.71
C MET A 113 -6.84 16.71 -1.79
N SER A 114 -5.57 16.67 -1.43
CA SER A 114 -4.45 16.81 -2.37
C SER A 114 -4.31 15.63 -3.34
N TYR A 115 -4.92 14.49 -3.04
CA TYR A 115 -4.86 13.29 -3.89
C TYR A 115 -6.01 13.21 -4.89
N LEU A 116 -7.01 14.08 -4.78
CA LEU A 116 -8.04 14.18 -5.80
C LEU A 116 -7.48 14.88 -7.04
N ASN A 117 -7.66 14.27 -8.19
CA ASN A 117 -7.26 14.88 -9.46
C ASN A 117 -8.23 16.00 -9.84
N PRO A 118 -7.79 17.29 -9.87
CA PRO A 118 -8.68 18.43 -10.08
C PRO A 118 -9.27 18.52 -11.50
N ILE A 119 -8.70 17.81 -12.47
CA ILE A 119 -9.17 17.78 -13.86
C ILE A 119 -10.08 16.58 -14.18
N VAL A 120 -10.32 15.71 -13.20
CA VAL A 120 -11.17 14.53 -13.35
C VAL A 120 -12.34 14.64 -12.39
N THR A 121 -13.56 14.39 -12.86
CA THR A 121 -14.76 14.46 -12.00
C THR A 121 -14.69 13.44 -10.86
N ILE A 122 -15.27 13.78 -9.71
CA ILE A 122 -15.35 12.90 -8.53
C ILE A 122 -16.06 11.59 -8.91
N GLU A 123 -17.15 11.66 -9.67
CA GLU A 123 -17.84 10.46 -10.17
C GLU A 123 -16.89 9.51 -10.88
N LYS A 124 -16.04 10.03 -11.78
CA LYS A 124 -15.09 9.21 -12.52
C LYS A 124 -14.04 8.60 -11.60
N GLN A 125 -13.48 9.36 -10.68
CA GLN A 125 -12.47 8.88 -9.73
C GLN A 125 -13.03 7.78 -8.81
N MET A 126 -14.24 7.95 -8.28
CA MET A 126 -14.90 6.95 -7.45
C MET A 126 -15.25 5.67 -8.23
N THR A 127 -15.85 5.84 -9.42
CA THR A 127 -16.30 4.69 -10.22
C THR A 127 -15.13 3.91 -10.83
N GLU A 128 -13.98 4.54 -11.05
CA GLU A 128 -12.76 3.88 -11.52
C GLU A 128 -12.24 2.89 -10.48
N GLY A 129 -12.17 3.30 -9.20
CA GLY A 129 -11.78 2.44 -8.09
C GLY A 129 -12.74 1.24 -7.94
N ILE A 130 -14.06 1.49 -7.93
CA ILE A 130 -15.07 0.42 -7.83
C ILE A 130 -14.89 -0.59 -8.98
N ARG A 131 -14.75 -0.13 -10.21
CA ARG A 131 -14.64 -0.98 -11.40
C ARG A 131 -13.28 -1.67 -11.57
N ALA A 132 -12.25 -1.21 -10.86
CA ALA A 132 -10.96 -1.86 -10.83
C ALA A 132 -11.02 -3.22 -10.11
N HIS A 133 -11.89 -3.34 -9.11
CA HIS A 133 -12.02 -4.52 -8.26
C HIS A 133 -13.29 -5.33 -8.54
N ASP A 134 -14.40 -4.65 -8.85
CA ASP A 134 -15.70 -5.28 -9.09
C ASP A 134 -16.01 -5.37 -10.58
N LYS A 135 -16.45 -6.55 -11.04
CA LYS A 135 -16.99 -6.73 -12.38
C LYS A 135 -18.40 -6.15 -12.46
N CYS A 136 -18.54 -4.85 -12.51
CA CYS A 136 -19.82 -4.16 -12.59
C CYS A 136 -19.91 -3.23 -13.81
N SER A 137 -21.14 -2.92 -14.23
CA SER A 137 -21.40 -1.94 -15.26
C SER A 137 -21.09 -0.49 -14.78
N LYS A 138 -20.99 0.46 -15.70
CA LYS A 138 -20.83 1.87 -15.33
C LYS A 138 -21.99 2.38 -14.47
N GLN A 139 -23.21 1.92 -14.75
CA GLN A 139 -24.40 2.36 -14.04
C GLN A 139 -24.39 1.84 -12.60
N GLU A 140 -24.09 0.57 -12.38
CA GLU A 140 -23.96 -0.02 -11.04
C GLU A 140 -22.84 0.66 -10.22
N ALA A 141 -21.70 0.90 -10.84
CA ALA A 141 -20.60 1.62 -10.16
C ALA A 141 -21.00 3.04 -9.76
N ARG A 142 -21.77 3.75 -10.61
CA ARG A 142 -22.30 5.09 -10.31
C ARG A 142 -23.29 5.07 -9.15
N GLU A 143 -24.22 4.14 -9.15
CA GLU A 143 -25.23 3.99 -8.09
C GLU A 143 -24.53 3.72 -6.74
N ARG A 144 -23.56 2.81 -6.72
CA ARG A 144 -22.75 2.51 -5.53
C ARG A 144 -21.93 3.73 -5.06
N ALA A 145 -21.33 4.49 -5.99
CA ALA A 145 -20.62 5.73 -5.64
C ALA A 145 -21.54 6.76 -4.98
N ILE A 146 -22.78 6.90 -5.49
CA ILE A 146 -23.79 7.80 -4.91
C ILE A 146 -24.20 7.33 -3.50
N GLU A 147 -24.36 6.04 -3.29
CA GLU A 147 -24.67 5.48 -1.96
C GLU A 147 -23.55 5.77 -0.95
N LEU A 148 -22.28 5.54 -1.34
CA LEU A 148 -21.14 5.85 -0.49
C LEU A 148 -21.04 7.34 -0.11
N MET A 149 -21.47 8.25 -1.00
CA MET A 149 -21.48 9.68 -0.70
C MET A 149 -22.64 10.12 0.21
N LYS A 150 -23.63 9.26 0.46
CA LYS A 150 -24.76 9.56 1.36
C LYS A 150 -24.50 9.09 2.79
N MET A 151 -23.51 8.24 3.00
CA MET A 151 -23.09 7.72 4.32
C MET A 151 -22.32 8.78 5.11
#